data_de7ec058d65fbf44bee94832d182a734
#
_entry.id   de7ec058d65fbf44bee94832d182a734
#
_cell.length_a   1.000
_cell.length_b   1.000
_cell.length_c   1.000
_cell.angle_alpha   90.00
_cell.angle_beta   90.00
_cell.angle_gamma   90.00
#
_symmetry.space_group_name_H-M   'P 1'
#
loop_
_entity.id
_entity.type
_entity.pdbx_description
1 polymer ?
#
loop_
_entity_poly.entity_id
_entity_poly.type
_entity_poly.pdbx_seq_one_letter_code
_entity_poly.pdbx_strand_id
1 'polypeptide(L)'
;MNVRGTAVRATLVMLLVVVGPSPAFAEWQLRPFIGATFGGETTLIDLDHAADNNKFTFGGNAVLLGEFLGVEADVGNTPRFFERQSQNLIVGSRVTTLTGNVVLALPKRLAQYSLRPYVVAGAGIMYARSEDELDLLTVSRTLAALDVGGGVTGFFTNRVGVSWDVRYFRSVGAGGNNGLSFGNEHLSFWRAMMAGVIRVGKVSP
;
A
#
# COMPACT_ATOMS: atom_id res chain seq x y z
N MET A 1 14.41 -37.16 -1.02
CA MET A 1 14.50 -35.96 -1.87
C MET A 1 13.16 -35.77 -2.55
N ASN A 2 12.37 -34.73 -2.10
CA ASN A 2 10.96 -34.60 -2.46
C ASN A 2 10.78 -33.78 -3.76
N VAL A 3 10.83 -34.46 -4.89
CA VAL A 3 10.68 -33.84 -6.23
C VAL A 3 9.23 -33.34 -6.52
N ARG A 4 8.24 -33.82 -5.77
CA ARG A 4 6.81 -33.46 -5.98
C ARG A 4 6.45 -32.06 -5.53
N GLY A 5 7.13 -31.49 -4.53
CA GLY A 5 6.84 -30.14 -4.01
C GLY A 5 7.33 -28.99 -4.92
N THR A 6 8.38 -29.25 -5.69
CA THR A 6 8.98 -28.23 -6.60
C THR A 6 8.16 -28.08 -7.88
N ALA A 7 7.59 -29.18 -8.39
CA ALA A 7 6.77 -29.15 -9.60
C ALA A 7 5.45 -28.36 -9.39
N VAL A 8 4.78 -28.52 -8.23
CA VAL A 8 3.54 -27.79 -7.92
C VAL A 8 3.79 -26.29 -7.77
N ARG A 9 4.90 -25.89 -7.18
CA ARG A 9 5.28 -24.46 -7.03
C ARG A 9 5.63 -23.83 -8.38
N ALA A 10 6.33 -24.54 -9.26
CA ALA A 10 6.64 -24.06 -10.60
C ALA A 10 5.38 -23.92 -11.46
N THR A 11 4.43 -24.86 -11.35
CA THR A 11 3.16 -24.81 -12.09
C THR A 11 2.28 -23.65 -11.62
N LEU A 12 2.24 -23.34 -10.32
CA LEU A 12 1.46 -22.21 -9.78
C LEU A 12 2.03 -20.86 -10.23
N VAL A 13 3.35 -20.72 -10.25
CA VAL A 13 4.02 -19.50 -10.75
C VAL A 13 3.83 -19.36 -12.26
N MET A 14 3.87 -20.45 -13.01
CA MET A 14 3.66 -20.44 -14.47
C MET A 14 2.19 -20.15 -14.82
N LEU A 15 1.22 -20.58 -14.01
CA LEU A 15 -0.20 -20.28 -14.20
C LEU A 15 -0.50 -18.80 -13.96
N LEU A 16 0.18 -18.16 -13.02
CA LEU A 16 0.05 -16.71 -12.75
C LEU A 16 0.58 -15.84 -13.91
N VAL A 17 1.58 -16.33 -14.64
CA VAL A 17 2.15 -15.62 -15.80
C VAL A 17 1.25 -15.73 -17.04
N VAL A 18 0.47 -16.82 -17.17
CA VAL A 18 -0.39 -17.07 -18.34
C VAL A 18 -1.73 -16.30 -18.26
N VAL A 19 -2.18 -15.91 -17.05
CA VAL A 19 -3.40 -15.10 -16.84
C VAL A 19 -3.09 -13.59 -16.84
N GLY A 20 -1.86 -13.20 -17.19
CA GLY A 20 -1.53 -11.78 -17.34
C GLY A 20 -2.46 -11.10 -18.36
N PRO A 21 -2.94 -9.88 -18.09
CA PRO A 21 -3.75 -9.13 -19.03
C PRO A 21 -2.97 -9.02 -20.35
N SER A 22 -3.62 -9.37 -21.46
CA SER A 22 -2.99 -9.22 -22.78
C SER A 22 -2.42 -7.81 -22.91
N PRO A 23 -1.12 -7.62 -23.13
CA PRO A 23 -0.47 -6.31 -23.07
C PRO A 23 -1.01 -5.32 -24.13
N ALA A 24 -1.79 -5.81 -25.10
CA ALA A 24 -2.40 -4.99 -26.16
C ALA A 24 -3.48 -4.00 -25.66
N PHE A 25 -4.07 -4.23 -24.47
CA PHE A 25 -5.15 -3.39 -23.93
C PHE A 25 -4.83 -2.80 -22.54
N ALA A 26 -3.65 -3.07 -21.98
CA ALA A 26 -3.28 -2.56 -20.69
C ALA A 26 -2.76 -1.13 -20.79
N GLU A 27 -3.26 -0.26 -19.92
CA GLU A 27 -2.83 1.14 -19.82
C GLU A 27 -1.98 1.34 -18.56
N TRP A 28 -0.86 2.05 -18.71
CA TRP A 28 -0.07 2.52 -17.59
C TRP A 28 -0.68 3.77 -17.00
N GLN A 29 -0.77 3.80 -15.68
CA GLN A 29 -1.21 4.96 -14.92
C GLN A 29 -0.21 5.26 -13.83
N LEU A 30 0.22 6.50 -13.73
CA LEU A 30 0.97 7.03 -12.61
C LEU A 30 0.02 7.85 -11.74
N ARG A 31 0.05 7.62 -10.43
CA ARG A 31 -0.89 8.19 -9.47
C ARG A 31 -0.15 8.76 -8.26
N PRO A 32 0.47 9.97 -8.35
CA PRO A 32 0.94 10.67 -7.16
C PRO A 32 -0.24 10.99 -6.26
N PHE A 33 -0.09 10.76 -4.95
CA PHE A 33 -1.16 10.95 -3.99
C PHE A 33 -0.73 11.72 -2.74
N ILE A 34 -1.74 12.31 -2.12
CA ILE A 34 -1.71 12.83 -0.76
C ILE A 34 -2.90 12.28 0.01
N GLY A 35 -2.81 12.21 1.33
CA GLY A 35 -3.88 11.66 2.14
C GLY A 35 -3.62 11.72 3.63
N ALA A 36 -4.38 10.93 4.37
CA ALA A 36 -4.24 10.79 5.80
C ALA A 36 -4.30 9.32 6.22
N THR A 37 -3.52 8.97 7.23
CA THR A 37 -3.63 7.69 7.95
C THR A 37 -4.39 7.92 9.25
N PHE A 38 -5.22 6.96 9.65
CA PHE A 38 -6.05 7.01 10.85
C PHE A 38 -6.35 5.60 11.38
N GLY A 39 -6.90 5.52 12.60
CA GLY A 39 -7.31 4.26 13.21
C GLY A 39 -6.15 3.28 13.34
N GLY A 40 -4.98 3.77 13.73
CA GLY A 40 -3.78 2.94 13.86
C GLY A 40 -3.75 2.20 15.19
N GLU A 41 -3.45 0.90 15.15
CA GLU A 41 -3.14 0.07 16.31
C GLU A 41 -1.71 -0.42 16.20
N THR A 42 -0.94 -0.31 17.28
CA THR A 42 0.45 -0.77 17.33
C THR A 42 0.82 -1.36 18.67
N THR A 43 1.59 -2.44 18.65
CA THR A 43 2.26 -2.99 19.83
C THR A 43 3.76 -2.68 19.84
N LEU A 44 4.25 -1.92 18.84
CA LEU A 44 5.68 -1.55 18.74
C LEU A 44 6.11 -0.54 19.81
N ILE A 45 5.18 0.23 20.34
CA ILE A 45 5.39 1.25 21.36
C ILE A 45 4.26 1.12 22.36
N ASP A 46 4.60 0.94 23.65
CA ASP A 46 3.66 0.78 24.76
C ASP A 46 3.02 2.14 25.15
N LEU A 47 2.39 2.76 24.18
CA LEU A 47 1.64 4.00 24.36
C LEU A 47 0.24 3.75 23.82
N ASP A 48 -0.70 3.50 24.74
CA ASP A 48 -2.12 3.43 24.44
C ASP A 48 -2.51 4.64 23.54
N HIS A 49 -2.99 4.36 22.31
CA HIS A 49 -3.47 5.34 21.32
C HIS A 49 -2.39 6.22 20.62
N ALA A 50 -1.11 5.83 20.59
CA ALA A 50 -0.09 6.63 19.88
C ALA A 50 -0.34 6.76 18.37
N ALA A 51 -1.06 5.80 17.76
CA ALA A 51 -1.37 5.77 16.34
C ALA A 51 -2.78 6.26 15.98
N ASP A 52 -3.57 6.72 16.97
CA ASP A 52 -4.99 7.09 16.79
C ASP A 52 -5.21 8.49 16.17
N ASN A 53 -4.17 9.30 16.03
CA ASN A 53 -4.29 10.64 15.43
C ASN A 53 -4.12 10.58 13.91
N ASN A 54 -4.94 11.36 13.19
CA ASN A 54 -4.82 11.52 11.75
C ASN A 54 -3.43 12.04 11.39
N LYS A 55 -2.68 11.30 10.59
CA LYS A 55 -1.34 11.68 10.13
C LYS A 55 -1.35 11.91 8.63
N PHE A 56 -0.69 12.98 8.20
CA PHE A 56 -0.50 13.26 6.78
C PHE A 56 0.33 12.16 6.13
N THR A 57 -0.07 11.73 4.94
CA THR A 57 0.65 10.75 4.12
C THR A 57 0.75 11.24 2.68
N PHE A 58 1.82 10.84 2.00
CA PHE A 58 2.02 11.11 0.59
C PHE A 58 2.78 9.98 -0.07
N GLY A 59 2.69 9.89 -1.39
CA GLY A 59 3.34 8.83 -2.12
C GLY A 59 2.93 8.75 -3.58
N GLY A 60 3.00 7.56 -4.14
CA GLY A 60 2.60 7.32 -5.52
C GLY A 60 2.38 5.85 -5.82
N ASN A 61 1.54 5.61 -6.82
CA ASN A 61 1.27 4.29 -7.36
C ASN A 61 1.58 4.26 -8.84
N ALA A 62 2.14 3.15 -9.30
CA ALA A 62 2.24 2.80 -10.71
C ALA A 62 1.31 1.63 -10.98
N VAL A 63 0.33 1.82 -11.84
CA VAL A 63 -0.71 0.83 -12.14
C VAL A 63 -0.64 0.43 -13.61
N LEU A 64 -0.61 -0.86 -13.87
CA LEU A 64 -0.83 -1.44 -15.19
C LEU A 64 -2.22 -2.07 -15.17
N LEU A 65 -3.19 -1.44 -15.84
CA LEU A 65 -4.59 -1.82 -15.76
C LEU A 65 -5.14 -2.24 -17.11
N GLY A 66 -5.62 -3.47 -17.18
CA GLY A 66 -6.39 -3.98 -18.31
C GLY A 66 -7.87 -3.60 -18.25
N GLU A 67 -8.73 -4.38 -18.93
CA GLU A 67 -10.15 -4.09 -18.95
C GLU A 67 -10.83 -4.26 -17.56
N PHE A 68 -10.43 -5.24 -16.77
CA PHE A 68 -10.98 -5.47 -15.43
C PHE A 68 -9.90 -5.85 -14.39
N LEU A 69 -8.76 -6.38 -14.84
CA LEU A 69 -7.66 -6.83 -13.98
C LEU A 69 -6.42 -5.97 -14.21
N GLY A 70 -5.71 -5.65 -13.15
CA GLY A 70 -4.46 -4.92 -13.19
C GLY A 70 -3.52 -5.31 -12.06
N VAL A 71 -2.32 -4.77 -12.14
CA VAL A 71 -1.31 -4.84 -11.08
C VAL A 71 -0.86 -3.43 -10.73
N GLU A 72 -0.51 -3.25 -9.48
CA GLU A 72 -0.10 -1.96 -8.93
C GLU A 72 1.15 -2.14 -8.07
N ALA A 73 2.07 -1.20 -8.17
CA ALA A 73 3.10 -0.95 -7.16
C ALA A 73 2.74 0.33 -6.42
N ASP A 74 2.66 0.27 -5.09
CA ASP A 74 2.33 1.39 -4.22
C ASP A 74 3.52 1.71 -3.31
N VAL A 75 3.86 2.98 -3.19
CA VAL A 75 4.79 3.48 -2.21
C VAL A 75 4.17 4.66 -1.46
N GLY A 76 4.10 4.55 -0.14
CA GLY A 76 3.57 5.59 0.75
C GLY A 76 4.54 5.94 1.85
N ASN A 77 4.54 7.20 2.27
CA ASN A 77 5.32 7.69 3.39
C ASN A 77 4.43 8.52 4.32
N THR A 78 4.43 8.16 5.59
CA THR A 78 3.71 8.88 6.65
C THR A 78 4.73 9.38 7.66
N PRO A 79 5.16 10.64 7.57
CA PRO A 79 6.02 11.26 8.57
C PRO A 79 5.24 11.46 9.88
N ARG A 80 5.97 11.53 10.99
CA ARG A 80 5.43 11.78 12.34
C ARG A 80 4.34 10.78 12.77
N PHE A 81 4.47 9.52 12.31
CA PHE A 81 3.43 8.50 12.55
C PHE A 81 3.19 8.23 14.03
N PHE A 82 4.24 8.19 14.85
CA PHE A 82 4.18 7.90 16.30
C PHE A 82 4.22 9.14 17.20
N GLU A 83 4.21 10.36 16.64
CA GLU A 83 4.26 11.58 17.44
C GLU A 83 2.91 11.93 18.05
N ARG A 84 2.87 12.17 19.37
CA ARG A 84 1.73 12.79 20.08
C ARG A 84 1.87 14.30 20.12
N GLN A 85 0.77 15.00 19.95
CA GLN A 85 0.70 16.47 19.95
C GLN A 85 1.01 17.11 21.31
N SER A 86 1.12 16.33 22.41
CA SER A 86 1.23 16.85 23.78
C SER A 86 2.47 16.45 24.59
N GLN A 87 3.37 15.63 24.04
CA GLN A 87 4.62 15.27 24.73
C GLN A 87 5.76 15.12 23.71
N ASN A 88 6.72 16.04 23.76
CA ASN A 88 7.90 16.13 22.88
C ASN A 88 8.98 15.06 23.15
N LEU A 89 8.62 13.80 23.32
CA LEU A 89 9.57 12.73 23.61
C LEU A 89 10.07 11.97 22.38
N ILE A 90 9.45 12.17 21.22
CA ILE A 90 9.84 11.52 19.95
C ILE A 90 10.05 12.60 18.90
N VAL A 91 11.31 12.81 18.48
CA VAL A 91 11.70 13.90 17.58
C VAL A 91 11.56 13.54 16.11
N GLY A 92 11.54 12.28 15.77
CA GLY A 92 11.37 11.84 14.38
C GLY A 92 10.81 10.44 14.29
N SER A 93 9.65 10.30 13.68
CA SER A 93 9.09 9.00 13.39
C SER A 93 8.49 8.98 11.98
N ARG A 94 8.60 7.83 11.29
CA ARG A 94 7.99 7.65 9.98
C ARG A 94 7.64 6.19 9.73
N VAL A 95 6.57 6.00 8.96
CA VAL A 95 6.23 4.70 8.39
C VAL A 95 6.23 4.82 6.87
N THR A 96 7.01 3.97 6.23
CA THR A 96 7.06 3.84 4.77
C THR A 96 6.48 2.50 4.39
N THR A 97 5.52 2.48 3.47
CA THR A 97 4.92 1.28 2.90
C THR A 97 5.41 1.07 1.47
N LEU A 98 5.67 -0.17 1.11
CA LEU A 98 5.93 -0.60 -0.26
C LEU A 98 5.16 -1.88 -0.50
N THR A 99 4.13 -1.85 -1.37
CA THR A 99 3.29 -3.01 -1.65
C THR A 99 3.13 -3.25 -3.14
N GLY A 100 2.97 -4.53 -3.49
CA GLY A 100 2.57 -5.00 -4.81
C GLY A 100 1.16 -5.56 -4.75
N ASN A 101 0.26 -5.06 -5.58
CA ASN A 101 -1.17 -5.25 -5.44
C ASN A 101 -1.79 -5.78 -6.74
N VAL A 102 -2.85 -6.56 -6.59
CA VAL A 102 -3.78 -6.87 -7.66
C VAL A 102 -4.94 -5.89 -7.59
N VAL A 103 -5.32 -5.35 -8.74
CA VAL A 103 -6.40 -4.38 -8.89
C VAL A 103 -7.51 -5.01 -9.72
N LEU A 104 -8.73 -5.03 -9.18
CA LEU A 104 -9.94 -5.40 -9.89
C LEU A 104 -10.79 -4.15 -10.10
N ALA A 105 -10.92 -3.71 -11.34
CA ALA A 105 -11.67 -2.52 -11.68
C ALA A 105 -12.90 -2.85 -12.52
N LEU A 106 -13.97 -2.09 -12.32
CA LEU A 106 -15.18 -2.25 -13.13
C LEU A 106 -14.83 -2.07 -14.60
N PRO A 107 -15.33 -2.94 -15.52
CA PRO A 107 -15.12 -2.78 -16.96
C PRO A 107 -15.59 -1.40 -17.44
N LYS A 108 -14.84 -0.79 -18.37
CA LYS A 108 -15.16 0.55 -18.91
C LYS A 108 -16.57 0.65 -19.46
N ARG A 109 -17.10 -0.44 -20.01
CA ARG A 109 -18.47 -0.50 -20.58
C ARG A 109 -19.57 -0.32 -19.52
N LEU A 110 -19.30 -0.65 -18.27
CA LEU A 110 -20.22 -0.53 -17.14
C LEU A 110 -19.98 0.73 -16.31
N ALA A 111 -18.87 1.43 -16.56
CA ALA A 111 -18.51 2.65 -15.88
C ALA A 111 -19.32 3.83 -16.42
N GLN A 112 -20.29 4.32 -15.63
CA GLN A 112 -21.05 5.51 -15.96
C GLN A 112 -20.27 6.78 -15.59
N TYR A 113 -20.47 7.86 -16.35
CA TYR A 113 -19.89 9.20 -16.09
C TYR A 113 -18.36 9.21 -15.95
N SER A 114 -17.65 8.32 -16.67
CA SER A 114 -16.18 8.18 -16.58
C SER A 114 -15.66 7.80 -15.19
N LEU A 115 -16.52 7.39 -14.25
CA LEU A 115 -16.18 6.92 -12.94
C LEU A 115 -15.97 5.41 -12.95
N ARG A 116 -14.78 4.96 -12.57
CA ARG A 116 -14.38 3.56 -12.57
C ARG A 116 -14.05 3.08 -11.15
N PRO A 117 -15.00 2.44 -10.46
CA PRO A 117 -14.73 1.80 -9.17
C PRO A 117 -13.72 0.66 -9.29
N TYR A 118 -12.93 0.46 -8.25
CA TYR A 118 -12.00 -0.66 -8.16
C TYR A 118 -11.81 -1.13 -6.73
N VAL A 119 -11.38 -2.36 -6.58
CA VAL A 119 -10.87 -2.92 -5.34
C VAL A 119 -9.43 -3.34 -5.53
N VAL A 120 -8.67 -3.34 -4.45
CA VAL A 120 -7.24 -3.63 -4.46
C VAL A 120 -6.90 -4.49 -3.26
N ALA A 121 -6.03 -5.47 -3.46
CA ALA A 121 -5.47 -6.29 -2.40
C ALA A 121 -4.04 -6.69 -2.75
N GLY A 122 -3.17 -6.71 -1.75
CA GLY A 122 -1.78 -7.01 -1.99
C GLY A 122 -0.97 -7.31 -0.75
N ALA A 123 0.34 -7.40 -0.99
CA ALA A 123 1.33 -7.68 0.03
C ALA A 123 2.61 -6.89 -0.23
N GLY A 124 3.37 -6.66 0.82
CA GLY A 124 4.62 -5.94 0.74
C GLY A 124 5.32 -5.81 2.08
N ILE A 125 5.94 -4.67 2.29
CA ILE A 125 6.66 -4.36 3.52
C ILE A 125 6.25 -2.99 4.07
N MET A 126 6.25 -2.91 5.40
CA MET A 126 6.19 -1.65 6.15
C MET A 126 7.51 -1.45 6.85
N TYR A 127 8.15 -0.32 6.62
CA TYR A 127 9.36 0.11 7.30
C TYR A 127 9.00 1.20 8.30
N ALA A 128 9.06 0.86 9.58
CA ALA A 128 8.84 1.79 10.69
C ALA A 128 10.19 2.24 11.26
N ARG A 129 10.40 3.55 11.41
CA ARG A 129 11.56 4.15 12.04
C ARG A 129 11.11 5.14 13.09
N SER A 130 11.71 5.05 14.28
CA SER A 130 11.56 6.01 15.36
C SER A 130 12.94 6.45 15.83
N GLU A 131 13.15 7.74 15.95
CA GLU A 131 14.38 8.37 16.44
C GLU A 131 14.07 9.06 17.77
N ASP A 132 14.84 8.74 18.82
CA ASP A 132 14.73 9.38 20.13
C ASP A 132 15.59 10.65 20.18
N GLU A 133 15.20 11.64 21.01
CA GLU A 133 15.87 12.96 21.13
C GLU A 133 17.36 12.87 21.55
N LEU A 134 17.76 11.78 22.16
CA LEU A 134 19.10 11.57 22.66
C LEU A 134 20.00 10.73 21.73
N ASP A 135 19.51 10.35 20.54
CA ASP A 135 20.22 9.50 19.55
C ASP A 135 20.77 8.17 20.11
N LEU A 136 20.27 7.76 21.29
CA LEU A 136 20.72 6.58 22.02
C LEU A 136 19.99 5.30 21.59
N LEU A 137 18.79 5.41 21.00
CA LEU A 137 17.96 4.25 20.59
C LEU A 137 17.24 4.52 19.27
N THR A 138 17.92 4.34 18.15
CA THR A 138 17.25 4.27 16.86
C THR A 138 16.61 2.90 16.68
N VAL A 139 15.28 2.83 16.77
CA VAL A 139 14.54 1.60 16.49
C VAL A 139 14.04 1.63 15.04
N SER A 140 14.55 0.71 14.23
CA SER A 140 14.06 0.50 12.87
C SER A 140 13.55 -0.94 12.73
N ARG A 141 12.34 -1.10 12.19
CA ARG A 141 11.72 -2.40 11.97
C ARG A 141 11.14 -2.50 10.57
N THR A 142 11.40 -3.62 9.92
CA THR A 142 10.77 -3.97 8.66
C THR A 142 9.78 -5.10 8.92
N LEU A 143 8.51 -4.86 8.64
CA LEU A 143 7.41 -5.80 8.84
C LEU A 143 6.87 -6.22 7.48
N ALA A 144 6.57 -7.50 7.31
CA ALA A 144 5.74 -7.94 6.20
C ALA A 144 4.33 -7.37 6.37
N ALA A 145 3.72 -6.95 5.29
CA ALA A 145 2.43 -6.26 5.30
C ALA A 145 1.48 -6.85 4.28
N LEU A 146 0.20 -6.81 4.62
CA LEU A 146 -0.90 -6.99 3.68
C LEU A 146 -1.68 -5.69 3.61
N ASP A 147 -2.25 -5.40 2.45
CA ASP A 147 -3.20 -4.32 2.28
C ASP A 147 -4.42 -4.76 1.47
N VAL A 148 -5.55 -4.15 1.80
CA VAL A 148 -6.81 -4.33 1.10
C VAL A 148 -7.57 -3.01 1.11
N GLY A 149 -8.22 -2.70 0.01
CA GLY A 149 -8.96 -1.45 -0.09
C GLY A 149 -9.80 -1.35 -1.34
N GLY A 150 -10.28 -0.15 -1.58
CA GLY A 150 -11.03 0.15 -2.77
C GLY A 150 -11.16 1.64 -2.99
N GLY A 151 -11.54 1.99 -4.20
CA GLY A 151 -11.63 3.38 -4.58
C GLY A 151 -12.38 3.59 -5.88
N VAL A 152 -12.32 4.81 -6.36
CA VAL A 152 -12.90 5.21 -7.63
C VAL A 152 -11.94 6.11 -8.38
N THR A 153 -11.79 5.88 -9.67
CA THR A 153 -11.04 6.74 -10.58
C THR A 153 -11.99 7.44 -11.55
N GLY A 154 -11.85 8.75 -11.69
CA GLY A 154 -12.56 9.57 -12.67
C GLY A 154 -11.59 10.27 -13.61
N PHE A 155 -11.93 10.36 -14.90
CA PHE A 155 -11.11 11.02 -15.91
C PHE A 155 -11.81 12.26 -16.45
N PHE A 156 -11.11 13.39 -16.42
CA PHE A 156 -11.56 14.65 -17.02
C PHE A 156 -11.15 14.73 -18.49
N THR A 157 -10.05 14.11 -18.84
CA THR A 157 -9.54 14.00 -20.20
C THR A 157 -9.11 12.56 -20.49
N ASN A 158 -8.76 12.26 -21.73
CA ASN A 158 -8.25 10.94 -22.08
C ASN A 158 -6.94 10.56 -21.34
N ARG A 159 -6.24 11.53 -20.75
CA ARG A 159 -4.93 11.31 -20.11
C ARG A 159 -4.89 11.66 -18.62
N VAL A 160 -5.76 12.55 -18.15
CA VAL A 160 -5.70 13.11 -16.80
C VAL A 160 -7.00 12.86 -16.07
N GLY A 161 -6.90 12.43 -14.84
CA GLY A 161 -8.01 12.16 -13.95
C GLY A 161 -7.65 12.32 -12.49
N VAL A 162 -8.57 11.94 -11.63
CA VAL A 162 -8.36 11.84 -10.18
C VAL A 162 -8.82 10.47 -9.70
N SER A 163 -8.25 10.01 -8.61
CA SER A 163 -8.74 8.84 -7.90
C SER A 163 -8.82 9.13 -6.39
N TRP A 164 -9.76 8.44 -5.76
CA TRP A 164 -9.97 8.46 -4.33
C TRP A 164 -10.00 7.03 -3.88
N ASP A 165 -9.22 6.66 -2.86
CA ASP A 165 -9.30 5.33 -2.30
C ASP A 165 -9.07 5.32 -0.79
N VAL A 166 -9.52 4.22 -0.18
CA VAL A 166 -9.32 3.92 1.23
C VAL A 166 -8.76 2.51 1.32
N ARG A 167 -7.66 2.35 2.06
CA ARG A 167 -6.97 1.07 2.26
C ARG A 167 -6.72 0.80 3.72
N TYR A 168 -6.84 -0.46 4.08
CA TYR A 168 -6.42 -0.99 5.36
C TYR A 168 -5.10 -1.72 5.20
N PHE A 169 -4.13 -1.37 6.01
CA PHE A 169 -2.82 -2.00 6.09
C PHE A 169 -2.69 -2.77 7.39
N ARG A 170 -2.11 -3.96 7.33
CA ARG A 170 -1.83 -4.78 8.51
C ARG A 170 -0.51 -5.50 8.35
N SER A 171 0.33 -5.45 9.40
CA SER A 171 1.54 -6.27 9.47
C SER A 171 1.18 -7.73 9.70
N VAL A 172 1.93 -8.64 9.08
CA VAL A 172 1.81 -10.09 9.24
C VAL A 172 3.19 -10.67 9.54
N GLY A 173 3.26 -11.58 10.51
CA GLY A 173 4.48 -12.28 10.87
C GLY A 173 4.93 -12.01 12.30
N ALA A 174 5.45 -13.05 12.94
CA ALA A 174 6.20 -12.94 14.18
C ALA A 174 7.57 -12.35 13.84
N GLY A 175 8.01 -11.37 14.62
CA GLY A 175 9.31 -10.71 14.44
C GLY A 175 10.45 -11.72 14.29
N GLY A 176 11.21 -11.57 13.22
CA GLY A 176 12.36 -12.41 12.93
C GLY A 176 13.49 -12.22 13.96
N ASN A 177 14.19 -13.30 14.20
CA ASN A 177 15.27 -13.54 15.16
C ASN A 177 16.49 -12.61 15.01
N ASN A 178 16.43 -11.34 15.39
CA ASN A 178 17.63 -10.56 15.68
C ASN A 178 17.31 -9.43 16.67
N GLY A 179 17.19 -9.76 17.93
CA GLY A 179 16.96 -8.83 19.02
C GLY A 179 15.82 -9.29 19.94
N LEU A 180 15.90 -8.98 21.22
CA LEU A 180 14.93 -9.30 22.25
C LEU A 180 13.52 -8.84 21.84
N SER A 181 12.75 -9.71 21.20
CA SER A 181 11.35 -9.47 20.83
C SER A 181 10.48 -10.12 21.92
N PHE A 182 9.86 -9.30 22.72
CA PHE A 182 8.85 -9.72 23.68
C PHE A 182 7.46 -9.45 23.07
N GLY A 183 6.97 -10.36 22.20
CA GLY A 183 5.60 -10.33 21.74
C GLY A 183 5.41 -10.20 20.23
N ASN A 184 4.19 -10.47 19.77
CA ASN A 184 3.75 -10.29 18.39
C ASN A 184 3.66 -8.78 18.07
N GLU A 185 4.63 -8.27 17.33
CA GLU A 185 4.60 -6.88 16.88
C GLU A 185 3.51 -6.70 15.83
N HIS A 186 2.47 -5.95 16.16
CA HIS A 186 1.38 -5.62 15.25
C HIS A 186 1.41 -4.13 14.91
N LEU A 187 1.24 -3.83 13.64
CA LEU A 187 1.00 -2.48 13.15
C LEU A 187 -0.13 -2.55 12.13
N SER A 188 -1.20 -1.84 12.39
CA SER A 188 -2.30 -1.71 11.43
C SER A 188 -2.81 -0.27 11.39
N PHE A 189 -3.30 0.16 10.24
CA PHE A 189 -3.89 1.48 10.06
C PHE A 189 -4.71 1.57 8.77
N TRP A 190 -5.59 2.54 8.74
CA TRP A 190 -6.30 2.95 7.54
C TRP A 190 -5.58 4.11 6.86
N ARG A 191 -5.60 4.12 5.53
CA ARG A 191 -5.11 5.23 4.70
C ARG A 191 -6.21 5.65 3.74
N ALA A 192 -6.68 6.90 3.86
CA ALA A 192 -7.52 7.54 2.85
C ALA A 192 -6.66 8.48 2.01
N MET A 193 -6.77 8.40 0.69
CA MET A 193 -5.95 9.21 -0.20
C MET A 193 -6.70 9.71 -1.42
N MET A 194 -6.22 10.83 -1.94
CA MET A 194 -6.59 11.41 -3.22
C MET A 194 -5.35 11.47 -4.11
N ALA A 195 -5.47 11.01 -5.35
CA ALA A 195 -4.37 10.99 -6.30
C ALA A 195 -4.74 11.68 -7.62
N GLY A 196 -3.76 12.36 -8.20
CA GLY A 196 -3.82 12.72 -9.61
C GLY A 196 -3.49 11.49 -10.45
N VAL A 197 -4.27 11.23 -11.50
CA VAL A 197 -4.07 10.06 -12.38
C VAL A 197 -3.57 10.52 -13.73
N ILE A 198 -2.42 10.01 -14.15
CA ILE A 198 -1.82 10.31 -15.44
C ILE A 198 -1.71 9.00 -16.22
N ARG A 199 -2.40 8.89 -17.35
CA ARG A 199 -2.23 7.78 -18.31
C ARG A 199 -0.98 7.99 -19.13
N VAL A 200 -0.11 6.98 -19.16
CA VAL A 200 1.14 6.96 -19.91
C VAL A 200 1.02 5.92 -21.03
N GLY A 201 1.34 6.31 -22.26
CA GLY A 201 1.28 5.44 -23.45
C GLY A 201 0.20 5.83 -24.43
N LYS A 202 0.03 5.00 -25.47
CA LYS A 202 -1.01 5.21 -26.50
C LYS A 202 -2.39 5.00 -25.88
N VAL A 203 -3.18 6.05 -25.83
CA VAL A 203 -4.60 5.96 -25.51
C VAL A 203 -5.29 5.52 -26.79
N SER A 204 -5.77 4.28 -26.87
CA SER A 204 -6.69 3.90 -27.96
C SER A 204 -7.98 4.68 -27.79
N PRO A 205 -8.52 5.23 -28.89
CA PRO A 205 -9.76 5.99 -28.90
C PRO A 205 -10.95 5.15 -28.44
#